data_6783b4004fda21a520d9e33c940f0e84
#
_entry.id   6783b4004fda21a520d9e33c940f0e84
#
_cell.length_a   1.000
_cell.length_b   1.000
_cell.length_c   1.000
_cell.angle_alpha   90.00
_cell.angle_beta   90.00
_cell.angle_gamma   90.00
#
_symmetry.space_group_name_H-M   'P 1'
#
loop_
_entity.id
_entity.type
_entity.pdbx_description
1 polymer ?
#
loop_
_entity_poly.entity_id
_entity_poly.type
_entity_poly.pdbx_seq_one_letter_code
_entity_poly.pdbx_strand_id
1 'polypeptide(L)'
;MSPGCGMLLDKTPLFEPGLLHELDWSSSTVSFSPPITPSQPGEGLVLRPLCTADFHRGFFKVLSQLTTAGDVTPEQFIKKFEHMKKTGDYYVIVVEDTKLGQIVATGTLITEHKFIHSCAKRGRVEEVVVTDMCRGKQLGKLLVATLTLLSKKLDCYKITLECAPNNVAFYNKFSYSASNETYMQCRFKD
;
A
#
# COMPACT_ATOMS: atom_id res chain seq x y z
N MET A 1 18.88 -18.54 -30.97
CA MET A 1 18.88 -18.06 -29.56
C MET A 1 18.33 -16.65 -29.58
N SER A 2 17.06 -16.48 -29.22
CA SER A 2 16.45 -15.14 -29.10
C SER A 2 17.12 -14.43 -27.93
N PRO A 3 17.56 -13.17 -28.05
CA PRO A 3 18.04 -12.41 -26.94
C PRO A 3 16.87 -12.27 -25.97
N GLY A 4 17.05 -12.75 -24.73
CA GLY A 4 16.07 -12.62 -23.68
C GLY A 4 15.64 -11.16 -23.57
N CYS A 5 14.35 -10.93 -23.66
CA CYS A 5 13.76 -9.63 -23.38
C CYS A 5 14.17 -9.27 -21.95
N GLY A 6 15.20 -8.44 -21.82
CA GLY A 6 15.67 -7.96 -20.52
C GLY A 6 14.50 -7.29 -19.81
N MET A 7 14.16 -7.79 -18.61
CA MET A 7 13.15 -7.16 -17.75
C MET A 7 13.58 -5.73 -17.49
N LEU A 8 12.82 -4.76 -18.02
CA LEU A 8 13.11 -3.33 -17.86
C LEU A 8 12.38 -2.76 -16.64
N LEU A 9 13.10 -1.92 -15.91
CA LEU A 9 12.48 -1.04 -14.91
C LEU A 9 11.77 0.10 -15.65
N ASP A 10 10.48 0.21 -15.51
CA ASP A 10 9.66 1.20 -16.19
C ASP A 10 8.60 1.82 -15.27
N LYS A 11 7.81 2.74 -15.84
CA LYS A 11 6.75 3.45 -15.12
C LYS A 11 5.37 2.82 -15.27
N THR A 12 5.27 1.62 -15.86
CA THR A 12 4.00 0.91 -15.98
C THR A 12 3.45 0.62 -14.58
N PRO A 13 2.24 1.09 -14.25
CA PRO A 13 1.71 0.95 -12.90
C PRO A 13 1.28 -0.49 -12.60
N LEU A 14 1.38 -0.88 -11.33
CA LEU A 14 0.93 -2.18 -10.83
C LEU A 14 -0.55 -2.42 -11.09
N PHE A 15 -1.37 -1.37 -10.95
CA PHE A 15 -2.81 -1.40 -11.20
C PHE A 15 -3.26 -0.07 -11.81
N GLU A 16 -4.50 -0.02 -12.27
CA GLU A 16 -5.06 1.15 -12.95
C GLU A 16 -5.09 2.38 -12.02
N PRO A 17 -4.32 3.45 -12.32
CA PRO A 17 -4.28 4.64 -11.47
C PRO A 17 -5.62 5.35 -11.29
N GLY A 18 -6.52 5.23 -12.25
CA GLY A 18 -7.86 5.81 -12.19
C GLY A 18 -8.68 5.35 -10.99
N LEU A 19 -8.42 4.16 -10.46
CA LEU A 19 -9.07 3.66 -9.26
C LEU A 19 -8.87 4.59 -8.05
N LEU A 20 -7.72 5.24 -7.95
CA LEU A 20 -7.40 6.16 -6.85
C LEU A 20 -8.13 7.50 -6.97
N HIS A 21 -8.56 7.88 -8.16
CA HIS A 21 -9.30 9.12 -8.41
C HIS A 21 -10.80 8.96 -8.25
N GLU A 22 -11.30 7.74 -8.23
CA GLU A 22 -12.71 7.41 -8.15
C GLU A 22 -13.19 7.02 -6.74
N LEU A 23 -12.38 7.27 -5.71
CA LEU A 23 -12.71 6.92 -4.33
C LEU A 23 -13.79 7.86 -3.77
N ASP A 24 -14.76 7.28 -3.06
CA ASP A 24 -15.81 8.04 -2.37
C ASP A 24 -15.33 8.57 -1.02
N TRP A 25 -14.77 9.76 -1.01
CA TRP A 25 -14.27 10.42 0.19
C TRP A 25 -15.37 10.84 1.16
N SER A 26 -16.64 10.90 0.73
CA SER A 26 -17.76 11.13 1.64
C SER A 26 -17.95 10.00 2.65
N SER A 27 -17.45 8.80 2.32
CA SER A 27 -17.44 7.64 3.21
C SER A 27 -16.27 7.63 4.20
N SER A 28 -15.32 8.56 4.09
CA SER A 28 -14.18 8.62 5.01
C SER A 28 -14.60 9.11 6.39
N THR A 29 -14.07 8.47 7.43
CA THR A 29 -14.28 8.85 8.83
C THR A 29 -13.19 9.77 9.37
N VAL A 30 -12.19 10.10 8.53
CA VAL A 30 -11.08 10.98 8.92
C VAL A 30 -11.10 12.27 8.11
N SER A 31 -10.63 13.34 8.73
CA SER A 31 -10.38 14.63 8.11
C SER A 31 -8.90 14.95 8.16
N PHE A 32 -8.47 15.85 7.28
CA PHE A 32 -7.07 16.29 7.16
C PHE A 32 -6.97 17.78 7.41
N SER A 33 -5.98 18.18 8.18
CA SER A 33 -5.66 19.59 8.44
C SER A 33 -4.13 19.79 8.38
N PRO A 34 -3.60 20.50 7.35
CA PRO A 34 -4.31 21.03 6.18
C PRO A 34 -4.94 19.93 5.31
N PRO A 35 -5.94 20.26 4.48
CA PRO A 35 -6.60 19.28 3.61
C PRO A 35 -5.62 18.68 2.59
N ILE A 36 -5.61 17.35 2.49
CA ILE A 36 -4.88 16.59 1.47
C ILE A 36 -5.78 15.50 0.89
N THR A 37 -5.47 15.06 -0.31
CA THR A 37 -6.17 13.98 -1.02
C THR A 37 -5.16 13.10 -1.76
N PRO A 38 -5.54 11.93 -2.28
CA PRO A 38 -4.62 11.14 -3.12
C PRO A 38 -4.09 11.90 -4.34
N SER A 39 -4.89 12.80 -4.92
CA SER A 39 -4.45 13.63 -6.06
C SER A 39 -3.63 14.85 -5.63
N GLN A 40 -3.71 15.24 -4.36
CA GLN A 40 -2.98 16.38 -3.78
C GLN A 40 -2.45 15.99 -2.38
N PRO A 41 -1.47 15.07 -2.31
CA PRO A 41 -1.00 14.53 -1.03
C PRO A 41 -0.10 15.49 -0.25
N GLY A 42 0.30 16.59 -0.84
CA GLY A 42 1.17 17.61 -0.28
C GLY A 42 2.04 18.23 -1.36
N GLU A 43 2.67 19.37 -1.04
CA GLU A 43 3.54 20.06 -1.99
C GLU A 43 4.73 19.19 -2.39
N GLY A 44 4.93 19.01 -3.69
CA GLY A 44 6.01 18.20 -4.25
C GLY A 44 5.85 16.69 -4.07
N LEU A 45 4.67 16.23 -3.60
CA LEU A 45 4.38 14.82 -3.40
C LEU A 45 3.36 14.31 -4.43
N VAL A 46 3.53 13.05 -4.83
CA VAL A 46 2.58 12.33 -5.70
C VAL A 46 2.26 10.99 -5.09
N LEU A 47 0.98 10.66 -4.95
CA LEU A 47 0.50 9.34 -4.56
C LEU A 47 0.02 8.61 -5.80
N ARG A 48 0.53 7.41 -6.02
CA ARG A 48 0.28 6.62 -7.23
C ARG A 48 0.53 5.13 -6.99
N PRO A 49 0.09 4.24 -7.90
CA PRO A 49 0.50 2.84 -7.86
C PRO A 49 2.02 2.69 -7.98
N LEU A 50 2.52 1.61 -7.36
CA LEU A 50 3.91 1.18 -7.53
C LEU A 50 4.21 0.90 -9.01
N CYS A 51 5.43 1.21 -9.44
CA CYS A 51 5.98 0.76 -10.73
C CYS A 51 7.40 0.20 -10.53
N THR A 52 7.91 -0.55 -11.49
CA THR A 52 9.24 -1.17 -11.35
C THR A 52 10.37 -0.16 -11.28
N ALA A 53 10.22 1.03 -11.88
CA ALA A 53 11.19 2.12 -11.75
C ALA A 53 11.39 2.59 -10.31
N ASP A 54 10.48 2.31 -9.39
CA ASP A 54 10.59 2.68 -7.98
C ASP A 54 11.68 1.89 -7.24
N PHE A 55 12.18 0.81 -7.82
CA PHE A 55 13.33 0.10 -7.29
C PHE A 55 14.51 1.04 -7.03
N HIS A 56 14.82 1.91 -7.98
CA HIS A 56 15.91 2.88 -7.86
C HIS A 56 15.52 4.20 -7.18
N ARG A 57 14.26 4.31 -6.76
CA ARG A 57 13.76 5.47 -6.00
C ARG A 57 13.67 5.22 -4.49
N GLY A 58 14.35 4.18 -4.00
CA GLY A 58 14.44 3.88 -2.59
C GLY A 58 13.23 3.13 -2.01
N PHE A 59 12.46 2.41 -2.82
CA PHE A 59 11.30 1.64 -2.35
C PHE A 59 11.65 0.67 -1.20
N PHE A 60 12.70 -0.14 -1.36
CA PHE A 60 13.13 -1.07 -0.31
C PHE A 60 13.76 -0.35 0.89
N LYS A 61 14.36 0.81 0.70
CA LYS A 61 14.85 1.64 1.81
C LYS A 61 13.71 2.11 2.71
N VAL A 62 12.57 2.46 2.14
CA VAL A 62 11.36 2.80 2.91
C VAL A 62 10.86 1.58 3.68
N LEU A 63 10.73 0.42 3.03
CA LEU A 63 10.30 -0.82 3.66
C LEU A 63 11.23 -1.26 4.80
N SER A 64 12.53 -1.00 4.68
CA SER A 64 13.51 -1.33 5.72
C SER A 64 13.32 -0.57 7.03
N GLN A 65 12.58 0.53 7.02
CA GLN A 65 12.20 1.24 8.25
C GLN A 65 11.06 0.55 9.01
N LEU A 66 10.32 -0.33 8.34
CA LEU A 66 9.25 -1.11 8.96
C LEU A 66 9.79 -2.42 9.57
N THR A 67 10.60 -3.13 8.78
CA THR A 67 11.16 -4.44 9.12
C THR A 67 12.33 -4.75 8.20
N THR A 68 12.97 -5.91 8.38
CA THR A 68 14.04 -6.37 7.49
C THR A 68 13.49 -6.54 6.06
N ALA A 69 13.92 -5.67 5.14
CA ALA A 69 13.54 -5.77 3.72
C ALA A 69 14.38 -6.81 2.97
N GLY A 70 15.56 -7.13 3.47
CA GLY A 70 16.51 -8.04 2.82
C GLY A 70 17.22 -7.42 1.62
N ASP A 71 18.14 -8.18 1.04
CA ASP A 71 18.84 -7.80 -0.18
C ASP A 71 18.05 -8.30 -1.39
N VAL A 72 17.57 -7.38 -2.22
CA VAL A 72 16.72 -7.68 -3.37
C VAL A 72 17.39 -7.16 -4.65
N THR A 73 17.54 -8.03 -5.64
CA THR A 73 18.00 -7.62 -6.97
C THR A 73 16.86 -7.02 -7.78
N PRO A 74 17.17 -6.18 -8.80
CA PRO A 74 16.14 -5.68 -9.72
C PRO A 74 15.32 -6.80 -10.36
N GLU A 75 15.94 -7.91 -10.73
CA GLU A 75 15.28 -9.07 -11.35
C GLU A 75 14.29 -9.74 -10.40
N GLN A 76 14.67 -9.91 -9.13
CA GLN A 76 13.78 -10.45 -8.10
C GLN A 76 12.58 -9.54 -7.89
N PHE A 77 12.80 -8.23 -7.84
CA PHE A 77 11.72 -7.24 -7.68
C PHE A 77 10.76 -7.26 -8.87
N ILE A 78 11.27 -7.21 -10.10
CA ILE A 78 10.44 -7.25 -11.31
C ILE A 78 9.63 -8.54 -11.36
N LYS A 79 10.24 -9.69 -11.07
CA LYS A 79 9.55 -10.99 -11.05
C LYS A 79 8.40 -11.00 -10.03
N LYS A 80 8.61 -10.47 -8.82
CA LYS A 80 7.58 -10.35 -7.79
C LYS A 80 6.49 -9.38 -8.23
N PHE A 81 6.85 -8.24 -8.78
CA PHE A 81 5.93 -7.24 -9.31
C PHE A 81 5.01 -7.82 -10.40
N GLU A 82 5.59 -8.52 -11.38
CA GLU A 82 4.82 -9.15 -12.47
C GLU A 82 3.88 -10.23 -11.94
N HIS A 83 4.30 -11.01 -10.95
CA HIS A 83 3.44 -11.98 -10.28
C HIS A 83 2.24 -11.29 -9.61
N MET A 84 2.48 -10.25 -8.83
CA MET A 84 1.43 -9.49 -8.17
C MET A 84 0.46 -8.85 -9.17
N LYS A 85 1.00 -8.29 -10.25
CA LYS A 85 0.20 -7.69 -11.32
C LYS A 85 -0.70 -8.72 -12.01
N LYS A 86 -0.17 -9.88 -12.29
CA LYS A 86 -0.90 -10.98 -12.94
C LYS A 86 -2.04 -11.52 -12.07
N THR A 87 -1.85 -11.63 -10.76
CA THR A 87 -2.91 -12.09 -9.86
C THR A 87 -4.07 -11.10 -9.78
N GLY A 88 -3.77 -9.79 -9.92
CA GLY A 88 -4.78 -8.73 -9.87
C GLY A 88 -5.33 -8.43 -8.47
N ASP A 89 -4.72 -8.98 -7.41
CA ASP A 89 -5.22 -8.86 -6.03
C ASP A 89 -4.33 -7.98 -5.13
N TYR A 90 -3.26 -7.41 -5.68
CA TYR A 90 -2.29 -6.58 -4.97
C TYR A 90 -2.35 -5.13 -5.43
N TYR A 91 -2.62 -4.24 -4.49
CA TYR A 91 -2.72 -2.80 -4.73
C TYR A 91 -1.68 -2.11 -3.85
N VAL A 92 -0.47 -1.97 -4.39
CA VAL A 92 0.62 -1.27 -3.70
C VAL A 92 0.64 0.18 -4.16
N ILE A 93 0.44 1.09 -3.22
CA ILE A 93 0.54 2.53 -3.46
C ILE A 93 1.82 3.08 -2.85
N VAL A 94 2.37 4.09 -3.49
CA VAL A 94 3.57 4.80 -3.03
C VAL A 94 3.32 6.29 -3.04
N VAL A 95 4.04 7.00 -2.18
CA VAL A 95 4.16 8.45 -2.23
C VAL A 95 5.59 8.78 -2.64
N GLU A 96 5.73 9.49 -3.74
CA GLU A 96 7.00 9.97 -4.26
C GLU A 96 7.18 11.44 -3.91
N ASP A 97 8.36 11.79 -3.38
CA ASP A 97 8.85 13.16 -3.36
C ASP A 97 9.48 13.44 -4.72
N THR A 98 8.79 14.24 -5.54
CA THR A 98 9.21 14.51 -6.92
C THR A 98 10.44 15.42 -7.01
N LYS A 99 10.72 16.19 -5.97
CA LYS A 99 11.92 17.05 -5.90
C LYS A 99 13.17 16.19 -5.67
N LEU A 100 13.04 15.14 -4.86
CA LEU A 100 14.13 14.22 -4.55
C LEU A 100 14.17 13.01 -5.48
N GLY A 101 13.07 12.71 -6.20
CA GLY A 101 12.94 11.48 -6.97
C GLY A 101 12.98 10.23 -6.10
N GLN A 102 12.43 10.30 -4.87
CA GLN A 102 12.48 9.23 -3.87
C GLN A 102 11.09 8.87 -3.37
N ILE A 103 10.89 7.57 -3.13
CA ILE A 103 9.72 7.07 -2.42
C ILE A 103 9.88 7.41 -0.93
N VAL A 104 8.84 8.00 -0.35
CA VAL A 104 8.82 8.44 1.05
C VAL A 104 7.76 7.75 1.89
N ALA A 105 6.82 7.07 1.26
CA ALA A 105 5.80 6.29 1.95
C ALA A 105 5.24 5.20 1.03
N THR A 106 4.71 4.14 1.62
CA THR A 106 4.04 3.07 0.88
C THR A 106 3.00 2.37 1.76
N GLY A 107 2.06 1.71 1.12
CA GLY A 107 1.09 0.85 1.77
C GLY A 107 0.48 -0.11 0.76
N THR A 108 0.02 -1.27 1.22
CA THR A 108 -0.51 -2.33 0.36
C THR A 108 -1.90 -2.73 0.80
N LEU A 109 -2.81 -2.88 -0.16
CA LEU A 109 -4.06 -3.59 -0.01
C LEU A 109 -3.96 -4.90 -0.76
N ILE A 110 -4.31 -6.00 -0.08
CA ILE A 110 -4.46 -7.33 -0.69
C ILE A 110 -5.93 -7.68 -0.65
N THR A 111 -6.48 -8.25 -1.73
CA THR A 111 -7.81 -8.81 -1.74
C THR A 111 -7.74 -10.33 -1.66
N GLU A 112 -8.41 -10.91 -0.66
CA GLU A 112 -8.52 -12.35 -0.46
C GLU A 112 -9.90 -12.82 -0.88
N HIS A 113 -9.96 -13.75 -1.81
CA HIS A 113 -11.22 -14.36 -2.26
C HIS A 113 -11.68 -15.43 -1.28
N LYS A 114 -12.97 -15.45 -0.99
CA LYS A 114 -13.63 -16.36 -0.03
C LYS A 114 -14.81 -17.07 -0.68
N PHE A 115 -15.15 -18.24 -0.19
CA PHE A 115 -16.43 -18.89 -0.50
C PHE A 115 -17.54 -18.44 0.44
N ILE A 116 -17.20 -18.11 1.69
CA ILE A 116 -18.16 -17.58 2.67
C ILE A 116 -18.68 -16.20 2.24
N HIS A 117 -19.76 -15.75 2.86
CA HIS A 117 -20.43 -14.49 2.52
C HIS A 117 -20.77 -14.36 1.03
N SER A 118 -21.30 -15.46 0.43
CA SER A 118 -21.68 -15.51 -0.99
C SER A 118 -20.53 -15.26 -1.95
N CYS A 119 -19.40 -15.95 -1.74
CA CYS A 119 -18.17 -15.81 -2.54
C CYS A 119 -17.59 -14.38 -2.50
N ALA A 120 -17.57 -13.79 -1.31
CA ALA A 120 -17.09 -12.44 -1.10
C ALA A 120 -15.55 -12.32 -1.18
N LYS A 121 -15.07 -11.08 -1.14
CA LYS A 121 -13.66 -10.73 -0.96
C LYS A 121 -13.46 -10.03 0.38
N ARG A 122 -12.29 -10.23 0.98
CA ARG A 122 -11.82 -9.49 2.14
C ARG A 122 -10.61 -8.65 1.75
N GLY A 123 -10.58 -7.38 2.12
CA GLY A 123 -9.39 -6.55 2.02
C GLY A 123 -8.47 -6.78 3.22
N ARG A 124 -7.15 -6.66 2.99
CA ARG A 124 -6.13 -6.73 4.02
C ARG A 124 -5.10 -5.65 3.80
N VAL A 125 -4.85 -4.83 4.82
CA VAL A 125 -3.82 -3.80 4.81
C VAL A 125 -2.49 -4.39 5.27
N GLU A 126 -1.44 -4.14 4.50
CA GLU A 126 -0.08 -4.62 4.77
C GLU A 126 0.96 -3.53 4.49
N GLU A 127 2.09 -3.63 5.18
CA GLU A 127 3.32 -2.88 4.88
C GLU A 127 3.11 -1.36 4.75
N VAL A 128 2.32 -0.77 5.68
CA VAL A 128 2.16 0.69 5.73
C VAL A 128 3.37 1.29 6.45
N VAL A 129 4.10 2.14 5.75
CA VAL A 129 5.29 2.81 6.31
C VAL A 129 5.48 4.19 5.68
N VAL A 130 5.88 5.14 6.52
CA VAL A 130 6.27 6.50 6.13
C VAL A 130 7.69 6.74 6.63
N THR A 131 8.56 7.30 5.80
CA THR A 131 9.93 7.63 6.24
C THR A 131 9.91 8.63 7.38
N ASP A 132 10.91 8.55 8.26
CA ASP A 132 11.06 9.45 9.40
C ASP A 132 11.07 10.92 8.98
N MET A 133 11.68 11.22 7.83
CA MET A 133 11.78 12.57 7.27
C MET A 133 10.43 13.18 6.89
N CYS A 134 9.42 12.35 6.64
CA CYS A 134 8.09 12.77 6.20
C CYS A 134 7.00 12.58 7.27
N ARG A 135 7.38 12.26 8.50
CA ARG A 135 6.43 12.20 9.63
C ARG A 135 5.85 13.58 9.90
N GLY A 136 4.59 13.62 10.35
CA GLY A 136 3.87 14.87 10.59
C GLY A 136 3.19 15.49 9.37
N LYS A 137 3.31 14.89 8.18
CA LYS A 137 2.65 15.34 6.94
C LYS A 137 1.32 14.61 6.65
N GLN A 138 0.78 13.89 7.63
CA GLN A 138 -0.46 13.11 7.52
C GLN A 138 -0.41 11.96 6.48
N LEU A 139 0.77 11.54 6.01
CA LEU A 139 0.89 10.55 4.94
C LEU A 139 0.42 9.15 5.37
N GLY A 140 0.73 8.72 6.60
CA GLY A 140 0.24 7.44 7.12
C GLY A 140 -1.29 7.41 7.18
N LYS A 141 -1.88 8.49 7.63
CA LYS A 141 -3.34 8.68 7.68
C LYS A 141 -3.94 8.66 6.27
N LEU A 142 -3.30 9.34 5.30
CA LEU A 142 -3.75 9.34 3.91
C LEU A 142 -3.67 7.95 3.28
N LEU A 143 -2.57 7.22 3.51
CA LEU A 143 -2.40 5.86 3.00
C LEU A 143 -3.50 4.93 3.52
N VAL A 144 -3.72 4.90 4.84
CA VAL A 144 -4.73 4.03 5.45
C VAL A 144 -6.14 4.39 4.96
N ALA A 145 -6.49 5.68 4.92
CA ALA A 145 -7.78 6.13 4.40
C ALA A 145 -7.97 5.71 2.93
N THR A 146 -6.95 5.90 2.10
CA THR A 146 -6.98 5.53 0.68
C THR A 146 -7.20 4.03 0.50
N LEU A 147 -6.42 3.19 1.20
CA LEU A 147 -6.56 1.73 1.10
C LEU A 147 -7.92 1.24 1.62
N THR A 148 -8.45 1.86 2.67
CA THR A 148 -9.76 1.53 3.22
C THR A 148 -10.87 1.84 2.22
N LEU A 149 -10.85 3.02 1.60
CA LEU A 149 -11.82 3.40 0.58
C LEU A 149 -11.67 2.56 -0.70
N LEU A 150 -10.44 2.22 -1.08
CA LEU A 150 -10.19 1.33 -2.21
C LEU A 150 -10.78 -0.06 -1.98
N SER A 151 -10.61 -0.61 -0.79
CA SER A 151 -11.21 -1.91 -0.41
C SER A 151 -12.74 -1.87 -0.54
N LYS A 152 -13.37 -0.78 -0.12
CA LYS A 152 -14.82 -0.58 -0.28
C LYS A 152 -15.21 -0.50 -1.75
N LYS A 153 -14.47 0.26 -2.55
CA LYS A 153 -14.70 0.38 -4.01
C LYS A 153 -14.57 -0.96 -4.73
N LEU A 154 -13.65 -1.82 -4.27
CA LEU A 154 -13.45 -3.16 -4.83
C LEU A 154 -14.47 -4.19 -4.32
N ASP A 155 -15.50 -3.76 -3.60
CA ASP A 155 -16.59 -4.59 -3.09
C ASP A 155 -16.11 -5.65 -2.08
N CYS A 156 -15.14 -5.32 -1.24
CA CYS A 156 -14.77 -6.17 -0.12
C CYS A 156 -15.82 -6.09 0.99
N TYR A 157 -16.21 -7.25 1.58
CA TYR A 157 -17.20 -7.24 2.67
C TYR A 157 -16.63 -6.74 4.00
N LYS A 158 -15.33 -6.80 4.17
CA LYS A 158 -14.58 -6.18 5.28
C LYS A 158 -13.12 -5.95 4.88
N ILE A 159 -12.44 -5.15 5.66
CA ILE A 159 -10.98 -4.95 5.58
C ILE A 159 -10.37 -5.20 6.96
N THR A 160 -9.22 -5.85 7.00
CA THR A 160 -8.52 -6.22 8.24
C THR A 160 -7.06 -5.78 8.19
N LEU A 161 -6.46 -5.64 9.36
CA LEU A 161 -5.02 -5.41 9.54
C LEU A 161 -4.59 -5.94 10.91
N GLU A 162 -3.30 -6.17 11.07
CA GLU A 162 -2.68 -6.39 12.37
C GLU A 162 -1.87 -5.14 12.75
N CYS A 163 -1.90 -4.78 14.01
CA CYS A 163 -1.10 -3.67 14.54
C CYS A 163 -0.66 -3.94 15.98
N ALA A 164 0.39 -3.25 16.39
CA ALA A 164 0.78 -3.24 17.80
C ALA A 164 -0.31 -2.58 18.65
N PRO A 165 -0.50 -3.00 19.93
CA PRO A 165 -1.55 -2.48 20.78
C PRO A 165 -1.57 -0.95 20.91
N ASN A 166 -0.41 -0.31 20.89
CA ASN A 166 -0.28 1.15 20.97
C ASN A 166 -0.77 1.87 19.71
N ASN A 167 -0.98 1.16 18.60
CA ASN A 167 -1.50 1.73 17.34
C ASN A 167 -3.02 1.56 17.18
N VAL A 168 -3.69 0.87 18.08
CA VAL A 168 -5.15 0.64 18.00
C VAL A 168 -5.91 1.97 17.93
N ALA A 169 -5.56 2.94 18.77
CA ALA A 169 -6.21 4.26 18.78
C ALA A 169 -6.08 4.99 17.42
N PHE A 170 -4.94 4.82 16.74
CA PHE A 170 -4.74 5.38 15.40
C PHE A 170 -5.72 4.75 14.39
N TYR A 171 -5.85 3.43 14.38
CA TYR A 171 -6.74 2.74 13.44
C TYR A 171 -8.23 2.89 13.77
N ASN A 172 -8.58 3.11 15.02
CA ASN A 172 -9.97 3.43 15.40
C ASN A 172 -10.53 4.65 14.66
N LYS A 173 -9.68 5.59 14.28
CA LYS A 173 -10.10 6.78 13.52
C LYS A 173 -10.67 6.44 12.14
N PHE A 174 -10.29 5.29 11.58
CA PHE A 174 -10.73 4.80 10.27
C PHE A 174 -11.85 3.75 10.39
N SER A 175 -12.50 3.68 11.56
CA SER A 175 -13.56 2.70 11.87
C SER A 175 -13.07 1.25 11.99
N TYR A 176 -11.77 1.03 12.18
CA TYR A 176 -11.30 -0.28 12.61
C TYR A 176 -11.56 -0.46 14.10
N SER A 177 -11.88 -1.67 14.49
CA SER A 177 -12.03 -2.06 15.90
C SER A 177 -11.28 -3.35 16.17
N ALA A 178 -10.77 -3.48 17.40
CA ALA A 178 -10.15 -4.73 17.81
C ALA A 178 -11.16 -5.87 17.75
N SER A 179 -10.77 -7.00 17.14
CA SER A 179 -11.60 -8.20 17.10
C SER A 179 -11.33 -9.08 18.32
N ASN A 180 -12.21 -10.06 18.53
CA ASN A 180 -12.01 -11.09 19.56
C ASN A 180 -11.07 -12.21 19.10
N GLU A 181 -10.62 -12.17 17.85
CA GLU A 181 -9.70 -13.14 17.29
C GLU A 181 -8.27 -12.80 17.69
N THR A 182 -7.47 -13.81 18.00
CA THR A 182 -6.06 -13.66 18.32
C THR A 182 -5.22 -13.93 17.07
N TYR A 183 -4.32 -12.99 16.76
CA TYR A 183 -3.30 -13.21 15.72
C TYR A 183 -2.31 -14.27 16.18
N MET A 184 -2.11 -15.27 15.35
CA MET A 184 -1.16 -16.34 15.61
C MET A 184 -0.23 -16.51 14.40
N GLN A 185 1.05 -16.75 14.65
CA GLN A 185 2.02 -16.97 13.59
C GLN A 185 2.90 -18.18 13.90
N CYS A 186 3.33 -18.86 12.85
CA CYS A 186 4.39 -19.85 12.88
C CYS A 186 5.44 -19.41 11.85
N ARG A 187 6.64 -19.09 12.32
CA ARG A 187 7.71 -18.54 11.48
C ARG A 187 8.66 -19.65 11.06
N PHE A 188 8.97 -19.74 9.77
CA PHE A 188 9.86 -20.76 9.20
C PHE A 188 11.23 -20.21 8.79
N LYS A 189 11.35 -18.88 8.65
CA LYS A 189 12.58 -18.16 8.30
C LYS A 189 12.65 -16.85 9.07
N ASP A 190 13.84 -16.37 9.32
CA ASP A 190 14.10 -15.06 9.96
C ASP A 190 13.84 -13.89 9.00
#